data_20fee23e1e545ef9bf0779f7f2d63030
#
_entry.id   20fee23e1e545ef9bf0779f7f2d63030
#
_cell.length_a   1.000
_cell.length_b   1.000
_cell.length_c   1.000
_cell.angle_alpha   90.00
_cell.angle_beta   90.00
_cell.angle_gamma   90.00
#
_symmetry.space_group_name_H-M   'P 1'
#
loop_
_entity.id
_entity.type
_entity.pdbx_description
1 polymer ?
#
loop_
_entity_poly.entity_id
_entity_poly.type
_entity_poly.pdbx_seq_one_letter_code
_entity_poly.pdbx_strand_id
1 'polypeptide(L)'
;AAHRLRHWIYQGSPLQYPVLGVQKSVSDLQVDQLKKFHLQQYSPQSTILVIVGAVDSNDVISQSEDRFSNWKNPHYSRVKLAPFKRQEAPIIDEFYMEKEQITILLGHLGVTRDNPDYYALQVMDIILGSGPGFTSRIPRKLRDEQGLAYSTYSSMTHSSGIYPGSFVAYISTSPENRQQALDGLLSEIEKLAAHGVTPEELATAQDFLTGSFVFKFQSDQNVAQFLLATELFKLGKDYPEQYPQFIRDIHCEDIKRVARQYLDTVNYTTVIVGPTHDERPSHQS
;
A
#
# COMPACT_ATOMS: atom_id res chain seq x y z
N ALA A 1 -2.42 -13.78 -6.25
CA ALA A 1 -1.86 -13.59 -4.90
C ALA A 1 -2.47 -12.35 -4.22
N ALA A 2 -2.34 -11.14 -4.77
CA ALA A 2 -2.77 -9.89 -4.11
C ALA A 2 -4.25 -9.87 -3.68
N HIS A 3 -5.18 -10.34 -4.52
CA HIS A 3 -6.61 -10.41 -4.15
C HIS A 3 -6.88 -11.37 -2.99
N ARG A 4 -6.13 -12.49 -2.90
CA ARG A 4 -6.26 -13.45 -1.82
C ARG A 4 -5.73 -12.86 -0.51
N LEU A 5 -4.56 -12.22 -0.55
CA LEU A 5 -4.00 -11.52 0.61
C LEU A 5 -4.96 -10.43 1.11
N ARG A 6 -5.48 -9.60 0.20
CA ARG A 6 -6.47 -8.57 0.52
C ARG A 6 -7.72 -9.16 1.19
N HIS A 7 -8.22 -10.29 0.68
CA HIS A 7 -9.38 -10.99 1.25
C HIS A 7 -9.15 -11.34 2.72
N TRP A 8 -8.01 -11.90 3.06
CA TRP A 8 -7.69 -12.29 4.43
C TRP A 8 -7.46 -11.10 5.35
N ILE A 9 -6.69 -10.11 4.91
CA ILE A 9 -6.38 -8.91 5.72
C ILE A 9 -7.64 -8.11 6.06
N TYR A 10 -8.58 -8.01 5.13
CA TYR A 10 -9.79 -7.21 5.29
C TYR A 10 -11.06 -8.05 5.48
N GLN A 11 -10.92 -9.29 5.94
CA GLN A 11 -12.04 -10.21 6.13
C GLN A 11 -13.15 -9.59 6.98
N GLY A 12 -14.40 -9.74 6.52
CA GLY A 12 -15.58 -9.14 7.16
C GLY A 12 -15.81 -7.66 6.83
N SER A 13 -14.96 -7.04 6.01
CA SER A 13 -15.13 -5.68 5.51
C SER A 13 -15.36 -5.68 3.98
N PRO A 14 -16.09 -4.70 3.42
CA PRO A 14 -16.16 -4.52 1.97
C PRO A 14 -14.82 -4.40 1.27
N LEU A 15 -13.77 -3.95 1.97
CA LEU A 15 -12.41 -3.85 1.43
C LEU A 15 -11.77 -5.19 1.09
N GLN A 16 -12.31 -6.32 1.54
CA GLN A 16 -11.86 -7.65 1.17
C GLN A 16 -12.04 -7.98 -0.32
N TYR A 17 -12.96 -7.30 -0.99
CA TYR A 17 -13.25 -7.53 -2.41
C TYR A 17 -12.34 -6.68 -3.31
N PRO A 18 -11.98 -7.19 -4.50
CA PRO A 18 -11.26 -6.39 -5.48
C PRO A 18 -12.13 -5.23 -5.97
N VAL A 19 -11.48 -4.07 -6.28
CA VAL A 19 -12.17 -2.86 -6.73
C VAL A 19 -12.99 -3.11 -8.02
N LEU A 20 -12.48 -3.98 -8.90
CA LEU A 20 -13.17 -4.36 -10.15
C LEU A 20 -14.33 -5.36 -9.93
N GLY A 21 -14.58 -5.76 -8.69
CA GLY A 21 -15.55 -6.80 -8.37
C GLY A 21 -15.05 -8.20 -8.72
N VAL A 22 -15.96 -9.18 -8.59
CA VAL A 22 -15.76 -10.56 -9.06
C VAL A 22 -16.75 -10.85 -10.17
N GLN A 23 -16.43 -11.80 -11.06
CA GLN A 23 -17.24 -12.10 -12.23
C GLN A 23 -18.73 -12.19 -11.92
N LYS A 24 -19.11 -12.94 -10.87
CA LYS A 24 -20.51 -13.09 -10.46
C LYS A 24 -21.13 -11.75 -10.06
N SER A 25 -20.46 -10.95 -9.21
CA SER A 25 -21.03 -9.68 -8.74
C SER A 25 -21.21 -8.67 -9.87
N VAL A 26 -20.30 -8.68 -10.87
CA VAL A 26 -20.38 -7.79 -12.03
C VAL A 26 -21.48 -8.23 -12.99
N SER A 27 -21.60 -9.54 -13.26
CA SER A 27 -22.66 -10.06 -14.15
C SER A 27 -24.08 -9.90 -13.62
N ASP A 28 -24.23 -9.86 -12.28
CA ASP A 28 -25.53 -9.70 -11.62
C ASP A 28 -25.97 -8.22 -11.48
N LEU A 29 -25.08 -7.26 -11.82
CA LEU A 29 -25.39 -5.82 -11.70
C LEU A 29 -26.49 -5.38 -12.65
N GLN A 30 -27.46 -4.63 -12.10
CA GLN A 30 -28.55 -4.02 -12.83
C GLN A 30 -28.42 -2.50 -12.86
N VAL A 31 -28.93 -1.85 -13.90
CA VAL A 31 -28.87 -0.39 -14.08
C VAL A 31 -29.48 0.36 -12.89
N ASP A 32 -30.57 -0.13 -12.32
CA ASP A 32 -31.22 0.51 -11.19
C ASP A 32 -30.40 0.47 -9.91
N GLN A 33 -29.57 -0.57 -9.72
CA GLN A 33 -28.62 -0.64 -8.62
C GLN A 33 -27.53 0.44 -8.77
N LEU A 34 -27.02 0.66 -9.99
CA LEU A 34 -26.05 1.73 -10.28
C LEU A 34 -26.64 3.11 -10.05
N LYS A 35 -27.89 3.36 -10.50
CA LYS A 35 -28.59 4.62 -10.25
C LYS A 35 -28.78 4.86 -8.75
N LYS A 36 -29.23 3.85 -8.01
CA LYS A 36 -29.39 3.93 -6.56
C LYS A 36 -28.07 4.23 -5.86
N PHE A 37 -26.99 3.54 -6.23
CA PHE A 37 -25.65 3.78 -5.70
C PHE A 37 -25.20 5.22 -5.97
N HIS A 38 -25.34 5.70 -7.20
CA HIS A 38 -24.99 7.07 -7.57
C HIS A 38 -25.78 8.09 -6.73
N LEU A 39 -27.08 7.93 -6.59
CA LEU A 39 -27.93 8.82 -5.79
C LEU A 39 -27.55 8.82 -4.29
N GLN A 40 -27.05 7.72 -3.77
CA GLN A 40 -26.71 7.59 -2.36
C GLN A 40 -25.28 8.04 -2.02
N GLN A 41 -24.34 7.83 -2.95
CA GLN A 41 -22.90 7.98 -2.65
C GLN A 41 -22.26 9.22 -3.26
N TYR A 42 -22.78 9.72 -4.39
CA TYR A 42 -22.24 10.92 -5.02
C TYR A 42 -22.89 12.18 -4.47
N SER A 43 -22.09 13.08 -3.95
CA SER A 43 -22.56 14.30 -3.29
C SER A 43 -21.48 15.38 -3.31
N PRO A 44 -21.84 16.67 -3.37
CA PRO A 44 -20.88 17.77 -3.18
C PRO A 44 -20.07 17.62 -1.88
N GLN A 45 -20.72 17.11 -0.80
CA GLN A 45 -20.08 16.92 0.50
C GLN A 45 -18.98 15.83 0.49
N SER A 46 -18.98 14.96 -0.52
CA SER A 46 -18.01 13.86 -0.67
C SER A 46 -17.07 14.02 -1.87
N THR A 47 -17.13 15.19 -2.54
CA THR A 47 -16.36 15.42 -3.77
C THR A 47 -15.33 16.51 -3.54
N ILE A 48 -14.11 16.24 -3.98
CA ILE A 48 -13.02 17.23 -4.07
C ILE A 48 -12.72 17.39 -5.57
N LEU A 49 -12.83 18.63 -6.07
CA LEU A 49 -12.47 18.98 -7.44
C LEU A 49 -11.12 19.65 -7.44
N VAL A 50 -10.16 19.10 -8.17
CA VAL A 50 -8.83 19.69 -8.36
C VAL A 50 -8.62 19.93 -9.83
N ILE A 51 -8.21 21.15 -10.19
CA ILE A 51 -7.94 21.56 -11.56
C ILE A 51 -6.53 22.15 -11.60
N VAL A 52 -5.70 21.63 -12.49
CA VAL A 52 -4.32 22.08 -12.71
C VAL A 52 -4.09 22.23 -14.20
N GLY A 53 -3.46 23.32 -14.61
CA GLY A 53 -3.14 23.60 -16.00
C GLY A 53 -3.03 25.10 -16.28
N ALA A 54 -2.88 25.48 -17.52
CA ALA A 54 -2.84 26.88 -17.99
C ALA A 54 -4.27 27.47 -18.05
N VAL A 55 -4.86 27.76 -16.89
CA VAL A 55 -6.24 28.25 -16.76
C VAL A 55 -6.29 29.53 -15.93
N ASP A 56 -7.29 30.38 -16.16
CA ASP A 56 -7.60 31.47 -15.26
C ASP A 56 -8.43 30.94 -14.08
N SER A 57 -7.98 31.22 -12.85
CA SER A 57 -8.62 30.71 -11.65
C SER A 57 -10.06 31.23 -11.46
N ASN A 58 -10.32 32.50 -11.81
CA ASN A 58 -11.65 33.07 -11.64
C ASN A 58 -12.65 32.48 -12.63
N ASP A 59 -12.22 32.26 -13.88
CA ASP A 59 -13.03 31.60 -14.90
C ASP A 59 -13.37 30.17 -14.48
N VAL A 60 -12.40 29.42 -13.96
CA VAL A 60 -12.62 28.04 -13.50
C VAL A 60 -13.57 27.99 -12.30
N ILE A 61 -13.42 28.90 -11.33
CA ILE A 61 -14.31 29.01 -10.18
C ILE A 61 -15.72 29.30 -10.66
N SER A 62 -15.90 30.36 -11.49
CA SER A 62 -17.22 30.73 -12.03
C SER A 62 -17.88 29.59 -12.78
N GLN A 63 -17.15 28.91 -13.68
CA GLN A 63 -17.69 27.76 -14.42
C GLN A 63 -18.03 26.57 -13.49
N SER A 64 -17.26 26.37 -12.42
CA SER A 64 -17.54 25.31 -11.45
C SER A 64 -18.79 25.62 -10.64
N GLU A 65 -18.95 26.86 -10.21
CA GLU A 65 -20.16 27.32 -9.52
C GLU A 65 -21.39 27.17 -10.41
N ASP A 66 -21.35 27.63 -11.65
CA ASP A 66 -22.45 27.52 -12.62
C ASP A 66 -22.89 26.05 -12.84
N ARG A 67 -21.92 25.13 -12.91
CA ARG A 67 -22.20 23.72 -13.20
C ARG A 67 -22.65 22.93 -12.00
N PHE A 68 -22.11 23.23 -10.80
CA PHE A 68 -22.29 22.41 -9.61
C PHE A 68 -23.17 23.06 -8.51
N SER A 69 -23.53 24.36 -8.60
CA SER A 69 -24.35 25.05 -7.59
C SER A 69 -25.69 24.36 -7.32
N ASN A 70 -26.29 23.77 -8.34
CA ASN A 70 -27.56 23.06 -8.24
C ASN A 70 -27.43 21.59 -7.85
N TRP A 71 -26.21 21.07 -7.77
CA TRP A 71 -25.98 19.69 -7.35
C TRP A 71 -26.18 19.55 -5.85
N LYS A 72 -27.29 18.96 -5.46
CA LYS A 72 -27.66 18.70 -4.08
C LYS A 72 -27.95 17.23 -3.91
N ASN A 73 -27.46 16.63 -2.84
CA ASN A 73 -27.81 15.28 -2.47
C ASN A 73 -28.20 15.20 -0.98
N PRO A 74 -29.48 15.39 -0.64
CA PRO A 74 -29.93 15.29 0.74
C PRO A 74 -29.93 13.85 1.27
N HIS A 75 -29.79 12.86 0.41
CA HIS A 75 -29.78 11.43 0.75
C HIS A 75 -28.37 10.88 0.97
N TYR A 76 -27.34 11.72 0.78
CA TYR A 76 -25.96 11.28 1.01
C TYR A 76 -25.75 10.88 2.46
N SER A 77 -25.19 9.71 2.64
CA SER A 77 -24.74 9.22 3.94
C SER A 77 -23.39 8.51 3.77
N ARG A 78 -22.38 9.05 4.42
CA ARG A 78 -21.05 8.42 4.38
C ARG A 78 -21.12 7.01 4.96
N VAL A 79 -20.69 6.03 4.18
CA VAL A 79 -20.58 4.65 4.65
C VAL A 79 -19.52 4.59 5.77
N LYS A 80 -19.97 4.13 6.94
CA LYS A 80 -19.05 3.84 8.07
C LYS A 80 -18.73 2.36 8.04
N LEU A 81 -17.45 2.03 7.88
CA LEU A 81 -16.99 0.66 8.02
C LEU A 81 -16.83 0.32 9.51
N ALA A 82 -17.07 -0.94 9.85
CA ALA A 82 -16.73 -1.47 11.17
C ALA A 82 -15.20 -1.36 11.40
N PRO A 83 -14.76 -1.24 12.65
CA PRO A 83 -13.33 -1.24 12.96
C PRO A 83 -12.65 -2.49 12.39
N PHE A 84 -11.49 -2.29 11.79
CA PHE A 84 -10.66 -3.38 11.28
C PHE A 84 -9.99 -4.10 12.44
N LYS A 85 -9.95 -5.42 12.36
CA LYS A 85 -9.29 -6.25 13.36
C LYS A 85 -7.98 -6.80 12.81
N ARG A 86 -6.94 -6.78 13.63
CA ARG A 86 -5.71 -7.52 13.34
C ARG A 86 -5.99 -9.02 13.45
N GLN A 87 -5.24 -9.79 12.71
CA GLN A 87 -5.27 -11.26 12.83
C GLN A 87 -4.76 -11.68 14.21
N GLU A 88 -5.34 -12.74 14.74
CA GLU A 88 -4.97 -13.33 16.03
C GLU A 88 -4.17 -14.64 15.87
N ALA A 89 -4.02 -15.12 14.62
CA ALA A 89 -3.27 -16.32 14.28
C ALA A 89 -2.71 -16.21 12.85
N PRO A 90 -1.61 -16.91 12.54
CA PRO A 90 -1.09 -16.96 11.18
C PRO A 90 -2.05 -17.69 10.24
N ILE A 91 -2.13 -17.21 9.01
CA ILE A 91 -2.92 -17.82 7.93
C ILE A 91 -1.97 -18.17 6.79
N ILE A 92 -2.07 -19.41 6.29
CA ILE A 92 -1.38 -19.85 5.08
C ILE A 92 -2.45 -20.18 4.04
N ASP A 93 -2.39 -19.50 2.90
CA ASP A 93 -3.31 -19.65 1.78
C ASP A 93 -2.54 -20.00 0.51
N GLU A 94 -2.64 -21.26 0.11
CA GLU A 94 -1.96 -21.78 -1.08
C GLU A 94 -2.95 -21.95 -2.23
N PHE A 95 -2.54 -21.49 -3.40
CA PHE A 95 -3.35 -21.59 -4.61
C PHE A 95 -2.51 -22.12 -5.77
N TYR A 96 -2.90 -23.28 -6.27
CA TYR A 96 -2.28 -23.86 -7.44
C TYR A 96 -2.54 -22.99 -8.68
N MET A 97 -1.50 -22.73 -9.42
CA MET A 97 -1.54 -22.09 -10.73
C MET A 97 -0.38 -22.62 -11.55
N GLU A 98 -0.65 -23.06 -12.78
CA GLU A 98 0.39 -23.52 -13.71
C GLU A 98 1.27 -22.32 -14.12
N LYS A 99 2.45 -22.25 -13.53
CA LYS A 99 3.48 -21.22 -13.75
C LYS A 99 4.87 -21.80 -13.48
N GLU A 100 5.89 -21.17 -14.03
CA GLU A 100 7.28 -21.55 -13.76
C GLU A 100 7.74 -21.09 -12.36
N GLN A 101 7.20 -20.00 -11.87
CA GLN A 101 7.58 -19.39 -10.59
C GLN A 101 6.39 -19.39 -9.61
N ILE A 102 6.73 -19.41 -8.32
CA ILE A 102 5.79 -19.11 -7.25
C ILE A 102 5.86 -17.64 -6.87
N THR A 103 4.71 -17.10 -6.51
CA THR A 103 4.58 -15.78 -5.89
C THR A 103 4.25 -15.96 -4.43
N ILE A 104 5.05 -15.42 -3.53
CA ILE A 104 4.81 -15.39 -2.09
C ILE A 104 4.48 -13.95 -1.70
N LEU A 105 3.36 -13.76 -1.03
CA LEU A 105 2.98 -12.52 -0.36
C LEU A 105 2.83 -12.81 1.13
N LEU A 106 3.53 -12.08 1.94
CA LEU A 106 3.36 -12.03 3.39
C LEU A 106 2.76 -10.68 3.76
N GLY A 107 1.72 -10.65 4.60
CA GLY A 107 1.12 -9.38 4.97
C GLY A 107 0.16 -9.44 6.14
N HIS A 108 -0.14 -8.27 6.67
CA HIS A 108 -1.07 -8.04 7.76
C HIS A 108 -1.70 -6.65 7.65
N LEU A 109 -2.68 -6.35 8.50
CA LEU A 109 -3.30 -5.02 8.56
C LEU A 109 -2.24 -3.94 8.90
N GLY A 110 -2.21 -2.89 8.11
CA GLY A 110 -1.30 -1.76 8.26
C GLY A 110 -1.93 -0.58 9.00
N VAL A 111 -1.58 0.63 8.57
CA VAL A 111 -1.95 1.89 9.22
C VAL A 111 -2.75 2.79 8.28
N THR A 112 -3.45 3.77 8.85
CA THR A 112 -4.08 4.88 8.13
C THR A 112 -3.05 5.96 7.77
N ARG A 113 -3.39 6.85 6.83
CA ARG A 113 -2.51 7.96 6.43
C ARG A 113 -2.32 9.00 7.54
N ASP A 114 -3.27 9.14 8.45
CA ASP A 114 -3.22 10.05 9.60
C ASP A 114 -2.57 9.44 10.85
N ASN A 115 -1.98 8.24 10.73
CA ASN A 115 -1.21 7.64 11.82
C ASN A 115 -0.03 8.56 12.20
N PRO A 116 0.19 8.87 13.49
CA PRO A 116 1.27 9.74 13.92
C PRO A 116 2.66 9.22 13.55
N ASP A 117 2.82 7.91 13.39
CA ASP A 117 4.08 7.28 13.00
C ASP A 117 4.26 7.15 11.47
N TYR A 118 3.36 7.76 10.68
CA TYR A 118 3.35 7.57 9.22
C TYR A 118 4.70 7.89 8.55
N TYR A 119 5.36 8.96 8.95
CA TYR A 119 6.65 9.36 8.36
C TYR A 119 7.80 8.43 8.78
N ALA A 120 7.81 7.98 10.03
CA ALA A 120 8.76 6.96 10.48
C ALA A 120 8.56 5.63 9.72
N LEU A 121 7.31 5.26 9.46
CA LEU A 121 6.97 4.09 8.65
C LEU A 121 7.35 4.26 7.16
N GLN A 122 7.27 5.47 6.60
CA GLN A 122 7.79 5.73 5.26
C GLN A 122 9.31 5.53 5.17
N VAL A 123 10.05 6.04 6.15
CA VAL A 123 11.50 5.83 6.21
C VAL A 123 11.82 4.35 6.39
N MET A 124 11.10 3.66 7.28
CA MET A 124 11.22 2.22 7.48
C MET A 124 10.98 1.44 6.17
N ASP A 125 9.96 1.80 5.39
CA ASP A 125 9.65 1.16 4.10
C ASP A 125 10.82 1.25 3.12
N ILE A 126 11.47 2.42 3.03
CA ILE A 126 12.64 2.60 2.16
C ILE A 126 13.80 1.71 2.59
N ILE A 127 14.06 1.62 3.90
CA ILE A 127 15.15 0.79 4.42
C ILE A 127 14.84 -0.69 4.24
N LEU A 128 13.61 -1.12 4.51
CA LEU A 128 13.26 -2.54 4.49
C LEU A 128 13.12 -3.10 3.08
N GLY A 129 12.35 -2.43 2.19
CA GLY A 129 12.04 -3.06 0.91
C GLY A 129 11.58 -2.17 -0.25
N SER A 130 11.37 -0.86 -0.04
CA SER A 130 10.83 0.04 -1.08
C SER A 130 11.84 1.06 -1.61
N GLY A 131 13.07 1.04 -1.16
CA GLY A 131 14.12 1.94 -1.61
C GLY A 131 14.64 1.60 -3.01
N PRO A 132 15.33 2.54 -3.66
CA PRO A 132 15.83 2.37 -5.01
C PRO A 132 17.03 1.41 -5.05
N GLY A 133 17.14 0.68 -6.16
CA GLY A 133 18.32 -0.11 -6.47
C GLY A 133 18.66 -1.16 -5.41
N PHE A 134 19.84 -1.06 -4.84
CA PHE A 134 20.44 -2.02 -3.88
C PHE A 134 20.40 -1.53 -2.42
N THR A 135 19.64 -0.47 -2.13
CA THR A 135 19.70 0.19 -0.82
C THR A 135 18.84 -0.47 0.24
N SER A 136 17.77 -1.16 -0.14
CA SER A 136 16.84 -1.80 0.80
C SER A 136 17.31 -3.21 1.19
N ARG A 137 17.06 -3.60 2.45
CA ARG A 137 17.52 -4.87 3.04
C ARG A 137 16.99 -6.10 2.30
N ILE A 138 15.68 -6.19 2.08
CA ILE A 138 15.05 -7.35 1.45
C ILE A 138 15.56 -7.55 0.01
N PRO A 139 15.50 -6.56 -0.91
CA PRO A 139 16.06 -6.71 -2.24
C PRO A 139 17.55 -7.07 -2.24
N ARG A 140 18.37 -6.35 -1.45
CA ARG A 140 19.79 -6.62 -1.36
C ARG A 140 20.05 -8.06 -0.90
N LYS A 141 19.38 -8.52 0.16
CA LYS A 141 19.62 -9.85 0.73
C LYS A 141 19.13 -10.96 -0.17
N LEU A 142 17.86 -10.88 -0.61
CA LEU A 142 17.21 -12.01 -1.27
C LEU A 142 17.46 -12.05 -2.78
N ARG A 143 17.56 -10.87 -3.43
CA ARG A 143 17.83 -10.79 -4.86
C ARG A 143 19.32 -10.77 -5.16
N ASP A 144 20.07 -9.84 -4.54
CA ASP A 144 21.44 -9.54 -4.98
C ASP A 144 22.47 -10.48 -4.34
N GLU A 145 22.36 -10.79 -3.05
CA GLU A 145 23.29 -11.67 -2.35
C GLU A 145 22.96 -13.17 -2.52
N GLN A 146 21.68 -13.53 -2.49
CA GLN A 146 21.23 -14.92 -2.52
C GLN A 146 20.72 -15.39 -3.89
N GLY A 147 20.44 -14.48 -4.81
CA GLY A 147 19.92 -14.82 -6.14
C GLY A 147 18.57 -15.51 -6.13
N LEU A 148 17.78 -15.37 -5.05
CA LEU A 148 16.52 -16.08 -4.89
C LEU A 148 15.38 -15.49 -5.74
N ALA A 149 15.48 -14.23 -6.13
CA ALA A 149 14.37 -13.55 -6.79
C ALA A 149 14.84 -12.51 -7.80
N TYR A 150 14.10 -12.37 -8.89
CA TYR A 150 14.25 -11.22 -9.78
C TYR A 150 13.62 -9.95 -9.20
N SER A 151 12.47 -10.10 -8.53
CA SER A 151 11.74 -8.99 -7.95
C SER A 151 11.26 -9.33 -6.55
N THR A 152 11.54 -8.43 -5.62
CA THR A 152 11.07 -8.49 -4.24
C THR A 152 10.95 -7.09 -3.68
N TYR A 153 10.00 -6.86 -2.78
CA TYR A 153 9.79 -5.58 -2.10
C TYR A 153 9.01 -5.77 -0.80
N SER A 154 8.99 -4.74 0.03
CA SER A 154 8.01 -4.62 1.11
C SER A 154 7.54 -3.19 1.29
N SER A 155 6.31 -2.99 1.79
CA SER A 155 5.80 -1.68 2.17
C SER A 155 4.67 -1.77 3.18
N MET A 156 4.64 -0.82 4.11
CA MET A 156 3.57 -0.58 5.08
C MET A 156 2.67 0.58 4.66
N THR A 157 3.26 1.61 4.06
CA THR A 157 2.57 2.90 3.84
C THR A 157 1.96 3.06 2.46
N HIS A 158 2.32 2.22 1.49
CA HIS A 158 1.88 2.36 0.10
C HIS A 158 0.35 2.38 -0.06
N SER A 159 -0.37 1.58 0.71
CA SER A 159 -1.83 1.48 0.67
C SER A 159 -2.54 2.24 1.79
N SER A 160 -1.80 3.00 2.60
CA SER A 160 -2.38 3.79 3.69
C SER A 160 -3.27 4.92 3.16
N GLY A 161 -4.50 4.95 3.62
CA GLY A 161 -5.52 5.91 3.19
C GLY A 161 -6.39 6.38 4.35
N ILE A 162 -7.64 6.74 4.05
CA ILE A 162 -8.67 7.04 5.06
C ILE A 162 -8.92 5.80 5.95
N TYR A 163 -8.79 4.61 5.37
CA TYR A 163 -8.83 3.33 6.07
C TYR A 163 -7.41 2.76 6.17
N PRO A 164 -7.18 1.85 7.14
CA PRO A 164 -5.88 1.20 7.27
C PRO A 164 -5.48 0.50 5.96
N GLY A 165 -4.25 0.74 5.54
CA GLY A 165 -3.61 -0.02 4.48
C GLY A 165 -3.20 -1.41 4.95
N SER A 166 -2.26 -2.01 4.26
CA SER A 166 -1.66 -3.30 4.64
C SER A 166 -0.14 -3.23 4.56
N PHE A 167 0.53 -3.88 5.49
CA PHE A 167 1.91 -4.30 5.26
C PHE A 167 1.92 -5.45 4.26
N VAL A 168 2.79 -5.37 3.28
CA VAL A 168 3.00 -6.43 2.29
C VAL A 168 4.50 -6.60 2.07
N ALA A 169 4.98 -7.83 2.18
CA ALA A 169 6.27 -8.26 1.66
C ALA A 169 6.04 -9.25 0.53
N TYR A 170 6.71 -9.04 -0.58
CA TYR A 170 6.54 -9.78 -1.84
C TYR A 170 7.86 -10.38 -2.29
N ILE A 171 7.79 -11.60 -2.80
CA ILE A 171 8.88 -12.24 -3.54
C ILE A 171 8.33 -13.17 -4.62
N SER A 172 8.96 -13.15 -5.79
CA SER A 172 8.75 -14.17 -6.83
C SER A 172 10.03 -14.98 -6.97
N THR A 173 9.90 -16.30 -6.85
CA THR A 173 11.04 -17.23 -6.82
C THR A 173 10.69 -18.55 -7.49
N SER A 174 11.67 -19.42 -7.69
CA SER A 174 11.41 -20.78 -8.14
C SER A 174 10.80 -21.65 -7.01
N PRO A 175 10.00 -22.66 -7.35
CA PRO A 175 9.30 -23.50 -6.35
C PRO A 175 10.23 -24.16 -5.31
N GLU A 176 11.42 -24.58 -5.73
CA GLU A 176 12.43 -25.20 -4.86
C GLU A 176 12.97 -24.24 -3.79
N ASN A 177 12.95 -22.94 -4.04
CA ASN A 177 13.45 -21.91 -3.12
C ASN A 177 12.36 -21.36 -2.17
N ARG A 178 11.15 -21.94 -2.20
CA ARG A 178 9.98 -21.48 -1.43
C ARG A 178 10.30 -21.19 0.02
N GLN A 179 10.83 -22.19 0.74
CA GLN A 179 11.09 -22.06 2.17
C GLN A 179 12.18 -21.04 2.46
N GLN A 180 13.26 -21.09 1.70
CA GLN A 180 14.37 -20.15 1.85
C GLN A 180 13.94 -18.69 1.60
N ALA A 181 13.06 -18.47 0.62
CA ALA A 181 12.53 -17.15 0.32
C ALA A 181 11.62 -16.60 1.45
N LEU A 182 10.74 -17.46 2.00
CA LEU A 182 9.87 -17.09 3.12
C LEU A 182 10.69 -16.80 4.39
N ASP A 183 11.63 -17.68 4.74
CA ASP A 183 12.51 -17.50 5.90
C ASP A 183 13.37 -16.23 5.75
N GLY A 184 13.82 -15.95 4.54
CA GLY A 184 14.58 -14.74 4.22
C GLY A 184 13.77 -13.47 4.42
N LEU A 185 12.52 -13.41 3.97
CA LEU A 185 11.61 -12.28 4.22
C LEU A 185 11.40 -12.05 5.71
N LEU A 186 11.05 -13.11 6.45
CA LEU A 186 10.82 -13.03 7.89
C LEU A 186 12.07 -12.61 8.65
N SER A 187 13.22 -13.19 8.31
CA SER A 187 14.50 -12.86 8.94
C SER A 187 14.86 -11.38 8.82
N GLU A 188 14.66 -10.75 7.66
CA GLU A 188 14.97 -9.33 7.48
C GLU A 188 13.97 -8.43 8.24
N ILE A 189 12.70 -8.82 8.32
CA ILE A 189 11.67 -8.11 9.12
C ILE A 189 12.02 -8.21 10.62
N GLU A 190 12.34 -9.41 11.10
CA GLU A 190 12.72 -9.65 12.51
C GLU A 190 13.99 -8.91 12.91
N LYS A 191 15.02 -8.93 12.05
CA LYS A 191 16.26 -8.18 12.29
C LYS A 191 16.02 -6.70 12.41
N LEU A 192 15.16 -6.13 11.58
CA LEU A 192 14.82 -4.71 11.69
C LEU A 192 14.14 -4.40 13.02
N ALA A 193 13.17 -5.21 13.44
CA ALA A 193 12.48 -5.04 14.72
C ALA A 193 13.41 -5.27 15.93
N ALA A 194 14.34 -6.23 15.87
CA ALA A 194 15.25 -6.56 16.95
C ALA A 194 16.37 -5.53 17.11
N HIS A 195 17.03 -5.17 16.01
CA HIS A 195 18.29 -4.41 16.02
C HIS A 195 18.13 -2.95 15.59
N GLY A 196 17.02 -2.59 14.89
CA GLY A 196 16.84 -1.26 14.32
C GLY A 196 17.69 -1.06 13.05
N VAL A 197 18.12 0.16 12.82
CA VAL A 197 18.86 0.60 11.62
C VAL A 197 20.16 1.29 11.99
N THR A 198 21.10 1.30 11.03
CA THR A 198 22.33 2.09 11.18
C THR A 198 22.09 3.55 10.81
N PRO A 199 22.90 4.50 11.31
CA PRO A 199 22.83 5.92 10.90
C PRO A 199 22.98 6.11 9.38
N GLU A 200 23.75 5.26 8.70
CA GLU A 200 23.95 5.30 7.26
C GLU A 200 22.68 4.86 6.50
N GLU A 201 22.01 3.78 6.91
CA GLU A 201 20.75 3.35 6.34
C GLU A 201 19.68 4.43 6.49
N LEU A 202 19.62 5.06 7.67
CA LEU A 202 18.69 6.15 7.96
C LEU A 202 18.95 7.35 7.03
N ALA A 203 20.21 7.83 6.98
CA ALA A 203 20.57 8.97 6.16
C ALA A 203 20.26 8.72 4.67
N THR A 204 20.61 7.54 4.15
CA THR A 204 20.31 7.15 2.76
C THR A 204 18.80 7.18 2.47
N ALA A 205 17.98 6.66 3.36
CA ALA A 205 16.52 6.66 3.20
C ALA A 205 15.93 8.08 3.27
N GLN A 206 16.42 8.90 4.18
CA GLN A 206 16.00 10.30 4.30
C GLN A 206 16.39 11.12 3.07
N ASP A 207 17.61 10.94 2.55
CA ASP A 207 18.08 11.60 1.33
C ASP A 207 17.24 11.19 0.12
N PHE A 208 16.92 9.91 -0.01
CA PHE A 208 16.07 9.44 -1.08
C PHE A 208 14.66 10.04 -1.01
N LEU A 209 13.99 10.00 0.16
CA LEU A 209 12.65 10.52 0.32
C LEU A 209 12.55 12.02 0.09
N THR A 210 13.51 12.77 0.63
CA THR A 210 13.52 14.24 0.48
C THR A 210 13.92 14.65 -0.94
N GLY A 211 14.91 13.99 -1.52
CA GLY A 211 15.38 14.29 -2.89
C GLY A 211 14.36 13.88 -3.96
N SER A 212 13.68 12.74 -3.79
CA SER A 212 12.67 12.30 -4.76
C SER A 212 11.32 13.02 -4.64
N PHE A 213 11.12 13.80 -3.59
CA PHE A 213 9.87 14.52 -3.36
C PHE A 213 9.52 15.50 -4.48
N VAL A 214 10.53 16.10 -5.11
CA VAL A 214 10.35 17.02 -6.25
C VAL A 214 9.62 16.37 -7.44
N PHE A 215 9.75 15.05 -7.62
CA PHE A 215 9.09 14.34 -8.71
C PHE A 215 7.56 14.30 -8.60
N LYS A 216 7.01 14.65 -7.44
CA LYS A 216 5.55 14.84 -7.25
C LYS A 216 5.02 16.07 -8.00
N PHE A 217 5.88 16.93 -8.55
CA PHE A 217 5.51 18.16 -9.23
C PHE A 217 5.90 18.18 -10.71
N GLN A 218 6.28 17.04 -11.29
CA GLN A 218 6.79 16.96 -12.68
C GLN A 218 5.71 17.11 -13.76
N SER A 219 4.45 16.87 -13.43
CA SER A 219 3.35 16.98 -14.39
C SER A 219 2.09 17.53 -13.73
N ASP A 220 1.20 18.11 -14.52
CA ASP A 220 -0.09 18.61 -14.03
C ASP A 220 -0.88 17.51 -13.30
N GLN A 221 -0.83 16.28 -13.80
CA GLN A 221 -1.48 15.14 -13.15
C GLN A 221 -0.87 14.86 -11.77
N ASN A 222 0.45 14.89 -11.64
CA ASN A 222 1.12 14.67 -10.35
C ASN A 222 0.78 15.77 -9.36
N VAL A 223 0.78 17.02 -9.82
CA VAL A 223 0.38 18.19 -9.02
C VAL A 223 -1.08 18.05 -8.58
N ALA A 224 -1.98 17.68 -9.48
CA ALA A 224 -3.39 17.47 -9.14
C ALA A 224 -3.58 16.35 -8.09
N GLN A 225 -2.88 15.23 -8.23
CA GLN A 225 -2.91 14.14 -7.25
C GLN A 225 -2.34 14.58 -5.89
N PHE A 226 -1.26 15.36 -5.90
CA PHE A 226 -0.67 15.91 -4.69
C PHE A 226 -1.63 16.84 -3.96
N LEU A 227 -2.26 17.79 -4.67
CA LEU A 227 -3.26 18.71 -4.12
C LEU A 227 -4.47 17.96 -3.58
N LEU A 228 -4.96 16.95 -4.32
CA LEU A 228 -6.05 16.09 -3.87
C LEU A 228 -5.71 15.38 -2.55
N ALA A 229 -4.50 14.82 -2.46
CA ALA A 229 -4.05 14.14 -1.25
C ALA A 229 -3.89 15.13 -0.07
N THR A 230 -3.35 16.32 -0.33
CA THR A 230 -3.19 17.39 0.67
C THR A 230 -4.53 17.80 1.26
N GLU A 231 -5.56 17.98 0.42
CA GLU A 231 -6.91 18.31 0.87
C GLU A 231 -7.59 17.12 1.58
N LEU A 232 -7.53 15.94 0.96
CA LEU A 232 -8.18 14.73 1.48
C LEU A 232 -7.67 14.34 2.88
N PHE A 233 -6.37 14.45 3.11
CA PHE A 233 -5.72 14.10 4.35
C PHE A 233 -5.45 15.29 5.27
N LYS A 234 -5.91 16.49 4.90
CA LYS A 234 -5.77 17.73 5.68
C LYS A 234 -4.32 18.02 6.08
N LEU A 235 -3.39 17.85 5.15
CA LEU A 235 -1.95 18.00 5.41
C LEU A 235 -1.52 19.47 5.55
N GLY A 236 -2.36 20.42 5.13
CA GLY A 236 -2.05 21.86 5.13
C GLY A 236 -1.36 22.32 3.84
N LYS A 237 -1.51 23.61 3.55
CA LYS A 237 -0.94 24.21 2.32
C LYS A 237 0.59 24.29 2.35
N ASP A 238 1.18 24.34 3.54
CA ASP A 238 2.62 24.44 3.76
C ASP A 238 3.28 23.04 3.85
N TYR A 239 2.52 21.99 3.53
CA TYR A 239 3.01 20.61 3.57
C TYR A 239 4.23 20.35 2.66
N PRO A 240 4.33 20.92 1.44
CA PRO A 240 5.51 20.74 0.61
C PRO A 240 6.81 21.21 1.28
N GLU A 241 6.76 22.32 1.97
CA GLU A 241 7.90 22.93 2.67
C GLU A 241 8.23 22.16 3.97
N GLN A 242 7.23 21.60 4.63
CA GLN A 242 7.37 20.88 5.89
C GLN A 242 7.79 19.42 5.71
N TYR A 243 7.45 18.78 4.58
CA TYR A 243 7.70 17.36 4.36
C TYR A 243 9.17 16.95 4.54
N PRO A 244 10.17 17.69 4.00
CA PRO A 244 11.57 17.35 4.25
C PRO A 244 11.94 17.34 5.74
N GLN A 245 11.37 18.25 6.53
CA GLN A 245 11.62 18.31 7.96
C GLN A 245 11.00 17.12 8.69
N PHE A 246 9.75 16.73 8.36
CA PHE A 246 9.13 15.54 8.93
C PHE A 246 9.96 14.26 8.71
N ILE A 247 10.62 14.15 7.55
CA ILE A 247 11.51 13.02 7.26
C ILE A 247 12.84 13.16 8.01
N ARG A 248 13.43 14.36 8.08
CA ARG A 248 14.72 14.59 8.75
C ARG A 248 14.65 14.45 10.27
N ASP A 249 13.51 14.69 10.88
CA ASP A 249 13.30 14.57 12.33
C ASP A 249 13.20 13.11 12.81
N ILE A 250 13.17 12.14 11.90
CA ILE A 250 13.12 10.72 12.25
C ILE A 250 14.52 10.25 12.64
N HIS A 251 14.61 9.53 13.77
CA HIS A 251 15.85 8.97 14.31
C HIS A 251 15.86 7.43 14.26
N CYS A 252 17.03 6.83 14.44
CA CYS A 252 17.18 5.36 14.43
C CYS A 252 16.26 4.67 15.47
N GLU A 253 16.08 5.28 16.62
CA GLU A 253 15.21 4.75 17.68
C GLU A 253 13.72 4.78 17.27
N ASP A 254 13.29 5.76 16.47
CA ASP A 254 11.93 5.79 15.92
C ASP A 254 11.70 4.62 14.98
N ILE A 255 12.66 4.33 14.08
CA ILE A 255 12.55 3.19 13.17
C ILE A 255 12.47 1.88 13.94
N LYS A 256 13.32 1.69 14.96
CA LYS A 256 13.29 0.50 15.82
C LYS A 256 11.96 0.37 16.56
N ARG A 257 11.44 1.47 17.09
CA ARG A 257 10.16 1.52 17.78
C ARG A 257 9.01 1.15 16.86
N VAL A 258 8.91 1.80 15.68
CA VAL A 258 7.81 1.51 14.75
C VAL A 258 7.92 0.10 14.14
N ALA A 259 9.13 -0.40 13.89
CA ALA A 259 9.31 -1.77 13.43
C ALA A 259 8.75 -2.77 14.46
N ARG A 260 9.06 -2.61 15.75
CA ARG A 260 8.53 -3.45 16.83
C ARG A 260 7.01 -3.34 17.02
N GLN A 261 6.47 -2.16 16.82
CA GLN A 261 5.06 -1.87 17.05
C GLN A 261 4.16 -2.33 15.91
N TYR A 262 4.62 -2.21 14.67
CA TYR A 262 3.77 -2.37 13.49
C TYR A 262 4.08 -3.61 12.65
N LEU A 263 5.31 -4.14 12.67
CA LEU A 263 5.64 -5.37 11.96
C LEU A 263 5.28 -6.57 12.81
N ASP A 264 4.30 -7.35 12.36
CA ASP A 264 3.87 -8.57 13.05
C ASP A 264 4.48 -9.78 12.33
N THR A 265 5.38 -10.48 13.01
CA THR A 265 6.05 -11.70 12.51
C THR A 265 5.44 -12.98 13.07
N VAL A 266 4.31 -12.88 13.79
CA VAL A 266 3.59 -14.01 14.36
C VAL A 266 2.21 -14.17 13.72
N ASN A 267 1.42 -13.08 13.68
CA ASN A 267 0.04 -13.12 13.21
C ASN A 267 -0.07 -12.44 11.83
N TYR A 268 0.37 -13.13 10.80
CA TYR A 268 0.34 -12.63 9.43
C TYR A 268 -0.31 -13.64 8.48
N THR A 269 -0.71 -13.17 7.31
CA THR A 269 -1.14 -14.04 6.21
C THR A 269 0.00 -14.27 5.25
N THR A 270 0.25 -15.52 4.92
CA THR A 270 1.08 -15.92 3.78
C THR A 270 0.19 -16.43 2.66
N VAL A 271 0.31 -15.82 1.49
CA VAL A 271 -0.35 -16.30 0.27
C VAL A 271 0.71 -16.78 -0.70
N ILE A 272 0.59 -18.03 -1.13
CA ILE A 272 1.50 -18.66 -2.09
C ILE A 272 0.70 -19.04 -3.33
N VAL A 273 1.13 -18.57 -4.49
CA VAL A 273 0.48 -18.86 -5.77
C VAL A 273 1.51 -19.35 -6.76
N GLY A 274 1.27 -20.53 -7.32
CA GLY A 274 2.15 -21.16 -8.31
C GLY A 274 1.98 -22.68 -8.33
N PRO A 275 2.91 -23.43 -8.94
CA PRO A 275 2.89 -24.90 -8.90
C PRO A 275 3.12 -25.39 -7.47
N THR A 276 2.41 -26.44 -7.07
CA THR A 276 2.69 -27.15 -5.81
C THR A 276 3.93 -28.02 -5.97
N HIS A 277 4.66 -28.24 -4.87
CA HIS A 277 5.88 -29.04 -4.87
C HIS A 277 5.63 -30.50 -5.30
N ASP A 278 4.38 -31.00 -5.14
CA ASP A 278 4.00 -32.41 -5.35
C ASP A 278 3.49 -32.71 -6.78
N GLU A 279 3.25 -31.69 -7.63
CA GLU A 279 2.69 -31.87 -8.96
C GLU A 279 3.66 -31.41 -10.07
N ARG A 280 4.90 -31.91 -10.09
CA ARG A 280 5.67 -31.87 -11.34
C ARG A 280 5.10 -32.97 -12.26
N PRO A 281 4.56 -32.66 -13.44
CA PRO A 281 4.35 -33.69 -14.42
C PRO A 281 5.73 -34.30 -14.70
N SER A 282 5.84 -35.61 -14.45
CA SER A 282 6.98 -36.39 -14.88
C SER A 282 7.10 -36.19 -16.40
N HIS A 283 8.04 -35.33 -16.84
CA HIS A 283 8.43 -35.33 -18.24
C HIS A 283 8.94 -36.73 -18.56
N GLN A 284 8.07 -37.53 -19.13
CA GLN A 284 8.45 -38.76 -19.83
C GLN A 284 9.28 -38.32 -21.03
N SER A 285 10.52 -38.70 -20.99
CA SER A 285 11.54 -38.66 -22.05
C SER A 285 11.06 -39.30 -23.36
#